data_b9e3651f7755d95dc1ec346fec2bfdf4
#
_entry.id   b9e3651f7755d95dc1ec346fec2bfdf4
#
_cell.length_a   1.000
_cell.length_b   1.000
_cell.length_c   1.000
_cell.angle_alpha   90.00
_cell.angle_beta   90.00
_cell.angle_gamma   90.00
#
_symmetry.space_group_name_H-M   'P 1'
#
loop_
_entity.id
_entity.type
_entity.pdbx_description
1 polymer ?
#
loop_
_entity_poly.entity_id
_entity_poly.type
_entity_poly.pdbx_seq_one_letter_code
_entity_poly.pdbx_strand_id
1 'polypeptide(L)'
;PAIVHTLVASDFIPVIAPIGVGDDGFSYNINADLVAGKIAEVLQAEKLLLLTNTQGILDKEGSLLTGLSLGEVDALIADGTISGGMIPKVGCATDALRGGVKSVHIIDGRIEHAVLLELLTDRGIGTLLMPSKIGAISSWV
;
A
#
# COMPACT_ATOMS: atom_id res chain seq x y z
N PRO A 1 18.62 -2.98 3.47
CA PRO A 1 17.79 -3.98 4.18
C PRO A 1 18.44 -4.46 5.47
N ALA A 2 19.79 -4.68 5.51
CA ALA A 2 20.48 -5.28 6.67
C ALA A 2 20.14 -4.60 8.02
N ILE A 3 20.19 -3.26 8.10
CA ILE A 3 19.90 -2.53 9.32
C ILE A 3 18.46 -2.74 9.79
N VAL A 4 17.49 -2.80 8.86
CA VAL A 4 16.08 -3.05 9.21
C VAL A 4 15.91 -4.45 9.76
N HIS A 5 16.51 -5.46 9.14
CA HIS A 5 16.49 -6.84 9.65
C HIS A 5 17.13 -6.95 11.04
N THR A 6 18.26 -6.27 11.27
CA THR A 6 18.92 -6.26 12.58
C THR A 6 18.03 -5.65 13.66
N LEU A 7 17.37 -4.53 13.37
CA LEU A 7 16.45 -3.88 14.32
C LEU A 7 15.25 -4.77 14.63
N VAL A 8 14.62 -5.34 13.60
CA VAL A 8 13.47 -6.24 13.79
C VAL A 8 13.88 -7.50 14.57
N ALA A 9 15.03 -8.10 14.28
CA ALA A 9 15.54 -9.26 15.01
C ALA A 9 15.88 -8.96 16.49
N SER A 10 16.00 -7.68 16.83
CA SER A 10 16.22 -7.19 18.20
C SER A 10 14.95 -6.62 18.85
N ASP A 11 13.76 -6.98 18.33
CA ASP A 11 12.44 -6.54 18.81
C ASP A 11 12.19 -5.02 18.73
N PHE A 12 12.92 -4.30 17.85
CA PHE A 12 12.63 -2.91 17.56
C PHE A 12 11.63 -2.77 16.42
N ILE A 13 10.81 -1.72 16.47
CA ILE A 13 9.96 -1.27 15.36
C ILE A 13 10.73 -0.16 14.63
N PRO A 14 11.29 -0.42 13.42
CA PRO A 14 11.99 0.60 12.65
C PRO A 14 11.04 1.70 12.19
N VAL A 15 11.39 2.95 12.46
CA VAL A 15 10.70 4.13 11.91
C VAL A 15 11.65 4.83 10.93
N ILE A 16 11.23 4.97 9.68
CA ILE A 16 12.06 5.46 8.58
C ILE A 16 11.48 6.77 8.06
N ALA A 17 12.25 7.86 8.18
CA ALA A 17 11.89 9.12 7.57
C ALA A 17 12.14 9.08 6.05
N PRO A 18 11.28 9.69 5.22
CA PRO A 18 11.45 9.74 3.77
C PRO A 18 12.47 10.83 3.35
N ILE A 19 13.68 10.74 3.92
CA ILE A 19 14.78 11.67 3.67
C ILE A 19 15.96 10.86 3.13
N GLY A 20 16.48 11.27 1.98
CA GLY A 20 17.67 10.69 1.36
C GLY A 20 18.82 11.68 1.32
N VAL A 21 20.02 11.17 1.15
CA VAL A 21 21.22 11.98 0.88
C VAL A 21 21.70 11.66 -0.53
N GLY A 22 21.90 12.69 -1.35
CA GLY A 22 22.44 12.55 -2.70
C GLY A 22 23.95 12.41 -2.70
N ASP A 23 24.51 12.01 -3.84
CA ASP A 23 25.97 11.93 -4.04
C ASP A 23 26.66 13.30 -3.90
N ASP A 24 25.91 14.38 -4.02
CA ASP A 24 26.35 15.76 -3.77
C ASP A 24 26.41 16.15 -2.28
N GLY A 25 26.02 15.23 -1.38
CA GLY A 25 25.98 15.43 0.06
C GLY A 25 24.77 16.23 0.57
N PHE A 26 23.83 16.62 -0.31
CA PHE A 26 22.61 17.32 0.11
C PHE A 26 21.52 16.35 0.54
N SER A 27 20.68 16.79 1.49
CA SER A 27 19.51 16.05 1.93
C SER A 27 18.31 16.36 1.04
N TYR A 28 17.58 15.33 0.66
CA TYR A 28 16.39 15.41 -0.18
C TYR A 28 15.17 14.87 0.56
N ASN A 29 14.08 15.61 0.52
CA ASN A 29 12.78 15.12 0.94
C ASN A 29 12.19 14.30 -0.21
N ILE A 30 11.91 13.03 0.04
CA ILE A 30 11.40 12.09 -0.95
C ILE A 30 9.92 11.82 -0.66
N ASN A 31 9.14 11.56 -1.70
CA ASN A 31 7.74 11.16 -1.51
C ASN A 31 7.65 9.89 -0.63
N ALA A 32 6.90 9.98 0.47
CA ALA A 32 6.81 8.91 1.46
C ALA A 32 6.22 7.61 0.91
N ASP A 33 5.24 7.69 -0.02
CA ASP A 33 4.66 6.51 -0.65
C ASP A 33 5.70 5.76 -1.50
N LEU A 34 6.55 6.49 -2.24
CA LEU A 34 7.65 5.90 -3.02
C LEU A 34 8.66 5.19 -2.12
N VAL A 35 9.06 5.84 -1.02
CA VAL A 35 9.99 5.23 -0.05
C VAL A 35 9.38 3.98 0.56
N ALA A 36 8.14 4.05 1.03
CA ALA A 36 7.44 2.92 1.62
C ALA A 36 7.29 1.75 0.64
N GLY A 37 6.87 2.02 -0.61
CA GLY A 37 6.76 1.01 -1.65
C GLY A 37 8.09 0.33 -1.94
N LYS A 38 9.19 1.12 -2.08
CA LYS A 38 10.52 0.56 -2.35
C LYS A 38 11.08 -0.24 -1.18
N ILE A 39 10.86 0.19 0.05
CA ILE A 39 11.25 -0.56 1.24
C ILE A 39 10.46 -1.88 1.31
N ALA A 40 9.14 -1.83 1.11
CA ALA A 40 8.31 -3.02 1.10
C ALA A 40 8.76 -4.04 0.04
N GLU A 41 9.08 -3.57 -1.19
CA GLU A 41 9.63 -4.40 -2.25
C GLU A 41 10.96 -5.06 -1.84
N VAL A 42 11.93 -4.28 -1.36
CA VAL A 42 13.26 -4.78 -1.00
C VAL A 42 13.20 -5.76 0.18
N LEU A 43 12.28 -5.55 1.13
CA LEU A 43 12.06 -6.45 2.25
C LEU A 43 11.17 -7.65 1.90
N GLN A 44 10.60 -7.69 0.68
CA GLN A 44 9.59 -8.67 0.27
C GLN A 44 8.46 -8.75 1.29
N ALA A 45 7.95 -7.57 1.66
CA ALA A 45 6.93 -7.44 2.70
C ALA A 45 5.66 -8.23 2.34
N GLU A 46 5.04 -8.80 3.34
CA GLU A 46 3.75 -9.47 3.16
C GLU A 46 2.64 -8.47 2.89
N LYS A 47 2.67 -7.33 3.58
CA LYS A 47 1.67 -6.27 3.46
C LYS A 47 2.34 -4.90 3.44
N LEU A 48 1.83 -4.02 2.59
CA LEU A 48 2.11 -2.59 2.62
C LEU A 48 0.81 -1.84 2.91
N LEU A 49 0.80 -0.98 3.93
CA LEU A 49 -0.34 -0.13 4.23
C LEU A 49 0.00 1.31 3.87
N LEU A 50 -0.78 1.91 2.99
CA LEU A 50 -0.70 3.32 2.61
C LEU A 50 -1.87 4.07 3.25
N LEU A 51 -1.56 4.95 4.21
CA LEU A 51 -2.53 5.77 4.88
C LEU A 51 -2.78 7.04 4.06
N THR A 52 -4.06 7.38 3.88
CA THR A 52 -4.49 8.55 3.10
C THR A 52 -5.59 9.32 3.84
N ASN A 53 -6.09 10.37 3.24
CA ASN A 53 -7.20 11.18 3.74
C ASN A 53 -8.52 10.88 3.00
N THR A 54 -8.62 9.73 2.35
CA THR A 54 -9.84 9.21 1.72
C THR A 54 -10.10 7.79 2.22
N GLN A 55 -11.33 7.30 2.07
CA GLN A 55 -11.70 5.95 2.51
C GLN A 55 -10.90 4.84 1.82
N GLY A 56 -10.35 5.12 0.66
CA GLY A 56 -9.65 4.20 -0.23
C GLY A 56 -9.87 4.61 -1.68
N ILE A 57 -9.89 3.64 -2.58
CA ILE A 57 -10.25 3.85 -3.98
C ILE A 57 -11.79 3.81 -4.10
N LEU A 58 -12.36 4.86 -4.65
CA LEU A 58 -13.80 4.99 -4.85
C LEU A 58 -14.16 4.76 -6.32
N ASP A 59 -15.35 4.22 -6.57
CA ASP A 59 -15.94 4.19 -7.90
C ASP A 59 -16.49 5.58 -8.32
N LYS A 60 -17.11 5.65 -9.52
CA LYS A 60 -17.67 6.90 -10.05
C LYS A 60 -18.87 7.41 -9.25
N GLU A 61 -19.54 6.55 -8.52
CA GLU A 61 -20.67 6.82 -7.63
C GLU A 61 -20.22 7.21 -6.21
N GLY A 62 -18.90 7.14 -5.92
CA GLY A 62 -18.33 7.46 -4.61
C GLY A 62 -18.37 6.29 -3.61
N SER A 63 -18.68 5.08 -4.06
CA SER A 63 -18.66 3.88 -3.24
C SER A 63 -17.25 3.29 -3.14
N LEU A 64 -16.88 2.79 -1.95
CA LEU A 64 -15.58 2.20 -1.70
C LEU A 64 -15.42 0.87 -2.46
N LEU A 65 -14.33 0.75 -3.20
CA LEU A 65 -13.91 -0.49 -3.83
C LEU A 65 -13.00 -1.26 -2.86
N THR A 66 -13.49 -2.36 -2.30
CA THR A 66 -12.82 -3.06 -1.18
C THR A 66 -11.75 -4.05 -1.60
N GLY A 67 -11.78 -4.57 -2.83
CA GLY A 67 -10.78 -5.53 -3.33
C GLY A 67 -10.58 -5.40 -4.83
N LEU A 68 -9.33 -5.15 -5.25
CA LEU A 68 -8.97 -4.95 -6.65
C LEU A 68 -7.72 -5.77 -7.01
N SER A 69 -7.76 -6.38 -8.18
CA SER A 69 -6.57 -6.94 -8.84
C SER A 69 -5.82 -5.85 -9.62
N LEU A 70 -4.56 -6.13 -9.97
CA LEU A 70 -3.77 -5.23 -10.82
C LEU A 70 -4.49 -4.90 -12.14
N GLY A 71 -5.12 -5.89 -12.79
CA GLY A 71 -5.84 -5.65 -14.04
C GLY A 71 -7.06 -4.75 -13.89
N GLU A 72 -7.78 -4.85 -12.76
CA GLU A 72 -8.89 -3.94 -12.46
C GLU A 72 -8.42 -2.53 -12.16
N VAL A 73 -7.30 -2.38 -11.46
CA VAL A 73 -6.68 -1.08 -11.22
C VAL A 73 -6.28 -0.41 -12.53
N ASP A 74 -5.62 -1.13 -13.42
CA ASP A 74 -5.23 -0.60 -14.74
C ASP A 74 -6.46 -0.16 -15.55
N ALA A 75 -7.56 -0.90 -15.50
CA ALA A 75 -8.82 -0.53 -16.15
C ALA A 75 -9.46 0.73 -15.54
N LEU A 76 -9.46 0.85 -14.20
CA LEU A 76 -10.00 2.01 -13.48
C LEU A 76 -9.17 3.29 -13.70
N ILE A 77 -7.87 3.15 -13.94
CA ILE A 77 -7.03 4.28 -14.36
C ILE A 77 -7.38 4.67 -15.81
N ALA A 78 -7.50 3.70 -16.72
CA ALA A 78 -7.77 3.93 -18.13
C ALA A 78 -9.14 4.59 -18.38
N ASP A 79 -10.16 4.25 -17.58
CA ASP A 79 -11.51 4.81 -17.69
C ASP A 79 -11.71 6.11 -16.89
N GLY A 80 -10.66 6.58 -16.18
CA GLY A 80 -10.64 7.82 -15.42
C GLY A 80 -11.32 7.76 -14.05
N THR A 81 -11.74 6.60 -13.58
CA THR A 81 -12.28 6.40 -12.22
C THR A 81 -11.21 6.72 -11.18
N ILE A 82 -10.00 6.19 -11.36
CA ILE A 82 -8.83 6.59 -10.57
C ILE A 82 -8.18 7.79 -11.24
N SER A 83 -8.17 8.93 -10.56
CA SER A 83 -7.69 10.19 -11.12
C SER A 83 -6.99 11.07 -10.07
N GLY A 84 -6.40 12.17 -10.51
CA GLY A 84 -5.80 13.20 -9.65
C GLY A 84 -4.73 12.65 -8.70
N GLY A 85 -4.81 13.04 -7.43
CA GLY A 85 -3.84 12.68 -6.39
C GLY A 85 -3.82 11.20 -6.00
N MET A 86 -4.82 10.41 -6.42
CA MET A 86 -4.83 8.97 -6.17
C MET A 86 -3.91 8.21 -7.15
N ILE A 87 -3.68 8.72 -8.37
CA ILE A 87 -2.84 8.07 -9.38
C ILE A 87 -1.42 7.76 -8.86
N PRO A 88 -0.65 8.71 -8.31
CA PRO A 88 0.69 8.40 -7.82
C PRO A 88 0.69 7.40 -6.66
N LYS A 89 -0.31 7.44 -5.78
CA LYS A 89 -0.43 6.48 -4.67
C LYS A 89 -0.73 5.07 -5.18
N VAL A 90 -1.68 4.94 -6.09
CA VAL A 90 -2.02 3.67 -6.73
C VAL A 90 -0.85 3.16 -7.58
N GLY A 91 -0.14 4.04 -8.30
CA GLY A 91 1.08 3.70 -9.03
C GLY A 91 2.13 3.07 -8.10
N CYS A 92 2.40 3.71 -6.96
CA CYS A 92 3.32 3.17 -5.95
C CYS A 92 2.86 1.80 -5.43
N ALA A 93 1.55 1.63 -5.18
CA ALA A 93 0.98 0.37 -4.73
C ALA A 93 1.13 -0.75 -5.78
N THR A 94 0.85 -0.45 -7.04
CA THR A 94 0.98 -1.43 -8.14
C THR A 94 2.44 -1.81 -8.41
N ASP A 95 3.37 -0.86 -8.30
CA ASP A 95 4.81 -1.13 -8.44
C ASP A 95 5.32 -2.02 -7.31
N ALA A 96 4.89 -1.79 -6.07
CA ALA A 96 5.21 -2.65 -4.93
C ALA A 96 4.69 -4.09 -5.15
N LEU A 97 3.45 -4.26 -5.62
CA LEU A 97 2.90 -5.59 -5.96
C LEU A 97 3.68 -6.28 -7.07
N ARG A 98 4.02 -5.56 -8.16
CA ARG A 98 4.86 -6.09 -9.25
C ARG A 98 6.27 -6.44 -8.75
N GLY A 99 6.78 -5.74 -7.75
CA GLY A 99 8.05 -5.99 -7.08
C GLY A 99 8.05 -7.15 -6.09
N GLY A 100 6.89 -7.81 -5.86
CA GLY A 100 6.78 -9.02 -5.03
C GLY A 100 6.13 -8.85 -3.67
N VAL A 101 5.67 -7.64 -3.31
CA VAL A 101 4.81 -7.44 -2.14
C VAL A 101 3.49 -8.19 -2.35
N LYS A 102 3.02 -8.94 -1.35
CA LYS A 102 1.86 -9.83 -1.54
C LYS A 102 0.52 -9.10 -1.57
N SER A 103 0.38 -8.04 -0.80
CA SER A 103 -0.81 -7.20 -0.78
C SER A 103 -0.49 -5.76 -0.41
N VAL A 104 -1.28 -4.82 -0.94
CA VAL A 104 -1.20 -3.41 -0.56
C VAL A 104 -2.59 -2.95 -0.14
N HIS A 105 -2.66 -2.24 0.98
CA HIS A 105 -3.90 -1.69 1.53
C HIS A 105 -3.84 -0.17 1.48
N ILE A 106 -4.86 0.46 0.93
CA ILE A 106 -5.03 1.92 0.93
C ILE A 106 -6.18 2.23 1.88
N ILE A 107 -5.88 2.89 3.01
CA ILE A 107 -6.83 3.08 4.11
C ILE A 107 -6.91 4.55 4.54
N ASP A 108 -8.03 4.94 5.14
CA ASP A 108 -8.20 6.27 5.72
C ASP A 108 -7.47 6.37 7.06
N GLY A 109 -6.35 7.11 7.06
CA GLY A 109 -5.54 7.32 8.26
C GLY A 109 -6.17 8.23 9.32
N ARG A 110 -7.34 8.85 9.04
CA ARG A 110 -8.09 9.68 9.99
C ARG A 110 -9.00 8.85 10.89
N ILE A 111 -9.26 7.59 10.52
CA ILE A 111 -10.06 6.68 11.34
C ILE A 111 -9.23 6.22 12.52
N GLU A 112 -9.79 6.34 13.72
CA GLU A 112 -9.14 5.87 14.93
C GLU A 112 -8.89 4.35 14.85
N HIS A 113 -7.66 3.94 15.18
CA HIS A 113 -7.22 2.54 15.07
C HIS A 113 -7.29 1.93 13.66
N ALA A 114 -7.22 2.76 12.61
CA ALA A 114 -7.36 2.33 11.21
C ALA A 114 -6.53 1.08 10.86
N VAL A 115 -5.25 1.05 11.27
CA VAL A 115 -4.35 -0.07 10.99
C VAL A 115 -4.82 -1.37 11.66
N LEU A 116 -5.28 -1.29 12.91
CA LEU A 116 -5.78 -2.46 13.63
C LEU A 116 -7.09 -2.97 13.03
N LEU A 117 -8.00 -2.07 12.66
CA LEU A 117 -9.26 -2.42 12.01
C LEU A 117 -9.01 -3.12 10.67
N GLU A 118 -8.08 -2.60 9.85
CA GLU A 118 -7.76 -3.20 8.56
C GLU A 118 -7.09 -4.57 8.68
N LEU A 119 -6.20 -4.75 9.66
CA LEU A 119 -5.42 -5.98 9.76
C LEU A 119 -6.10 -7.08 10.59
N LEU A 120 -6.95 -6.71 11.54
CA LEU A 120 -7.48 -7.63 12.56
C LEU A 120 -8.99 -7.84 12.46
N THR A 121 -9.68 -7.25 11.48
CA THR A 121 -11.11 -7.48 11.25
C THR A 121 -11.36 -8.04 9.86
N ASP A 122 -12.41 -8.88 9.74
CA ASP A 122 -12.77 -9.54 8.47
C ASP A 122 -13.26 -8.57 7.38
N ARG A 123 -13.78 -7.41 7.78
CA ARG A 123 -14.34 -6.45 6.84
C ARG A 123 -13.31 -5.50 6.25
N GLY A 124 -12.23 -5.22 7.02
CA GLY A 124 -11.34 -4.12 6.68
C GLY A 124 -12.05 -2.76 6.64
N ILE A 125 -11.32 -1.70 6.31
CA ILE A 125 -11.88 -0.34 6.22
C ILE A 125 -11.45 0.40 4.94
N GLY A 126 -10.64 -0.23 4.09
CA GLY A 126 -10.05 0.38 2.92
C GLY A 126 -10.14 -0.46 1.65
N THR A 127 -9.26 -0.16 0.71
CA THR A 127 -9.09 -0.91 -0.52
C THR A 127 -7.89 -1.85 -0.42
N LEU A 128 -8.13 -3.14 -0.60
CA LEU A 128 -7.10 -4.16 -0.73
C LEU A 128 -6.73 -4.33 -2.21
N LEU A 129 -5.43 -4.20 -2.52
CA LEU A 129 -4.87 -4.47 -3.84
C LEU A 129 -4.07 -5.77 -3.80
N MET A 130 -4.26 -6.62 -4.82
CA MET A 130 -3.60 -7.92 -4.94
C MET A 130 -3.07 -8.13 -6.37
N PRO A 131 -2.05 -8.97 -6.58
CA PRO A 131 -1.54 -9.29 -7.93
C PRO A 131 -2.62 -9.87 -8.85
N SER A 132 -3.44 -10.77 -8.32
CA SER A 132 -4.61 -11.35 -9.00
C SER A 132 -5.73 -11.56 -7.97
N LYS A 133 -6.99 -11.53 -8.37
CA LYS A 133 -8.07 -11.98 -7.48
C LYS A 133 -7.80 -13.43 -7.11
N ILE A 134 -7.74 -13.71 -5.83
CA ILE A 134 -7.84 -15.08 -5.35
C ILE A 134 -9.22 -15.54 -5.78
N GLY A 135 -9.28 -16.51 -6.71
CA GLY A 135 -10.55 -17.14 -7.08
C GLY A 135 -11.25 -17.52 -5.80
N ALA A 136 -12.55 -17.25 -5.70
CA ALA A 136 -13.35 -17.47 -4.52
C ALA A 136 -12.87 -18.77 -3.86
N ILE A 137 -12.33 -18.64 -2.64
CA ILE A 137 -11.88 -19.81 -1.89
C ILE A 137 -13.14 -20.59 -1.61
N SER A 138 -13.40 -21.57 -2.48
CA SER A 138 -14.40 -22.58 -2.21
C SER A 138 -13.90 -23.38 -1.01
N SER A 139 -14.56 -23.14 0.12
CA SER A 139 -14.64 -24.02 1.28
C SER A 139 -13.33 -24.68 1.74
N TRP A 140 -12.71 -24.09 2.74
CA TRP A 140 -12.07 -24.91 3.76
C TRP A 140 -13.16 -25.30 4.78
N VAL A 141 -13.73 -26.48 4.58
CA VAL A 141 -14.40 -27.23 5.63
C VAL A 141 -13.35 -28.04 6.37
#